data_1ec6585bcdef5f68b6ae417f7b426979
#
_entry.id   1ec6585bcdef5f68b6ae417f7b426979
#
_cell.length_a   1.000
_cell.length_b   1.000
_cell.length_c   1.000
_cell.angle_alpha   90.00
_cell.angle_beta   90.00
_cell.angle_gamma   90.00
#
_symmetry.space_group_name_H-M   'P 1'
#
loop_
_entity.id
_entity.type
_entity.pdbx_description
1 polymer ?
#
loop_
_entity_poly.entity_id
_entity_poly.type
_entity_poly.pdbx_seq_one_letter_code
_entity_poly.pdbx_strand_id
1 'polypeptide(L)'
;MLEIIELPQISGVKIVRLQSFQDDRGRFVETFRKSWFPERTWEHFQSNRSDSRGGVLRGLHYHFRQIDYWCLTRGRVRVGLADLRRGAPTF
;
A
#
# COMPACT_ATOMS: atom_id res chain seq x y z
N MET A 1 9.95 11.73 9.96
CA MET A 1 10.67 10.46 9.89
C MET A 1 9.79 9.40 9.25
N LEU A 2 10.37 8.61 8.36
CA LEU A 2 9.66 7.49 7.76
C LEU A 2 9.35 6.42 8.81
N GLU A 3 8.16 5.88 8.78
CA GLU A 3 7.74 4.84 9.71
C GLU A 3 7.01 3.74 8.96
N ILE A 4 7.38 2.51 9.22
CA ILE A 4 6.70 1.33 8.66
C ILE A 4 6.09 0.55 9.82
N ILE A 5 4.78 0.40 9.79
CA ILE A 5 4.00 -0.22 10.86
C ILE A 5 3.38 -1.51 10.34
N GLU A 6 3.51 -2.59 11.08
CA GLU A 6 2.80 -3.81 10.76
C GLU A 6 1.38 -3.75 11.31
N LEU A 7 0.42 -4.17 10.48
CA LEU A 7 -0.98 -4.25 10.90
C LEU A 7 -1.17 -5.48 11.78
N PRO A 8 -1.54 -5.32 13.05
CA PRO A 8 -1.61 -6.47 13.96
C PRO A 8 -2.72 -7.48 13.61
N GLN A 9 -3.77 -7.03 12.94
CA GLN A 9 -4.93 -7.87 12.63
C GLN A 9 -4.67 -8.85 11.49
N ILE A 10 -3.79 -8.48 10.55
CA ILE A 10 -3.50 -9.30 9.37
C ILE A 10 -1.99 -9.37 9.17
N SER A 11 -1.42 -10.53 9.40
CA SER A 11 0.02 -10.74 9.26
C SER A 11 0.48 -10.46 7.83
N GLY A 12 1.57 -9.72 7.70
CA GLY A 12 2.17 -9.38 6.40
C GLY A 12 1.66 -8.10 5.78
N VAL A 13 0.64 -7.49 6.34
CA VAL A 13 0.17 -6.16 5.89
C VAL A 13 0.94 -5.09 6.63
N LYS A 14 1.49 -4.15 5.88
CA LYS A 14 2.27 -3.04 6.42
C LYS A 14 1.68 -1.71 5.97
N ILE A 15 1.78 -0.73 6.84
CA ILE A 15 1.40 0.64 6.54
C ILE A 15 2.67 1.49 6.58
N VAL A 16 2.94 2.19 5.50
CA VAL A 16 4.08 3.11 5.42
C VAL A 16 3.56 4.53 5.64
N ARG A 17 4.04 5.16 6.69
CA ARG A 17 3.77 6.58 6.92
C ARG A 17 4.82 7.39 6.21
N LEU A 18 4.41 8.01 5.13
CA LEU A 18 5.32 8.77 4.27
C LEU A 18 5.71 10.09 4.93
N GLN A 19 6.94 10.50 4.68
CA GLN A 19 7.42 11.78 5.15
C GLN A 19 7.28 12.82 4.04
N SER A 20 6.69 13.96 4.37
CA SER A 20 6.49 15.07 3.46
C SER A 20 7.49 16.18 3.81
N PHE A 21 8.11 16.75 2.78
CA PHE A 21 9.04 17.87 2.90
C PHE A 21 8.43 19.09 2.21
N GLN A 22 8.11 20.11 2.98
CA GLN A 22 7.43 21.30 2.50
C GLN A 22 8.38 22.46 2.42
N ASP A 23 8.26 23.26 1.34
CA ASP A 23 8.98 24.52 1.17
C ASP A 23 8.08 25.52 0.42
N ASP A 24 8.65 26.66 0.01
CA ASP A 24 7.90 27.73 -0.66
C ASP A 24 7.30 27.28 -2.00
N ARG A 25 7.83 26.26 -2.62
CA ARG A 25 7.35 25.77 -3.92
C ARG A 25 6.23 24.75 -3.78
N GLY A 26 6.00 24.24 -2.58
CA GLY A 26 5.01 23.20 -2.31
C GLY A 26 5.57 22.07 -1.48
N ARG A 27 5.32 20.82 -1.90
CA ARG A 27 5.61 19.66 -1.08
C ARG A 27 6.25 18.55 -1.92
N PHE A 28 7.24 17.90 -1.34
CA PHE A 28 7.89 16.72 -1.90
C PHE A 28 7.65 15.53 -0.98
N VAL A 29 7.28 14.40 -1.56
CA VAL A 29 7.08 13.15 -0.82
C VAL A 29 7.69 12.01 -1.61
N GLU A 30 8.57 11.24 -0.99
CA GLU A 30 9.05 9.99 -1.58
C GLU A 30 7.98 8.93 -1.31
N THR A 31 7.40 8.38 -2.37
CA THR A 31 6.23 7.50 -2.24
C THR A 31 6.58 6.03 -2.15
N PHE A 32 7.77 5.63 -2.65
CA PHE A 32 8.18 4.25 -2.64
C PHE A 32 9.69 4.14 -2.76
N ARG A 33 10.27 3.18 -2.05
CA ARG A 33 11.68 2.83 -2.17
C ARG A 33 11.86 1.34 -1.92
N LYS A 34 12.59 0.66 -2.80
CA LYS A 34 12.84 -0.79 -2.68
C LYS A 34 13.43 -1.16 -1.32
N SER A 35 14.31 -0.32 -0.79
CA SER A 35 14.98 -0.60 0.48
C SER A 35 14.04 -0.60 1.67
N TRP A 36 12.83 -0.11 1.53
CA TRP A 36 11.82 -0.22 2.59
C TRP A 36 11.34 -1.67 2.77
N PHE A 37 11.50 -2.50 1.75
CA PHE A 37 11.03 -3.88 1.75
C PHE A 37 12.17 -4.81 1.31
N PRO A 38 13.23 -4.93 2.13
CA PRO A 38 14.42 -5.70 1.76
C PRO A 38 14.18 -7.20 1.68
N GLU A 39 13.10 -7.70 2.28
CA GLU A 39 12.73 -9.11 2.26
C GLU A 39 12.20 -9.59 0.91
N ARG A 40 11.99 -8.66 -0.03
CA ARG A 40 11.46 -8.99 -1.35
C ARG A 40 12.53 -8.94 -2.42
N THR A 41 12.40 -9.82 -3.43
CA THR A 41 13.15 -9.69 -4.67
C THR A 41 12.37 -8.76 -5.59
N TRP A 42 13.09 -7.91 -6.30
CA TRP A 42 12.48 -6.89 -7.16
C TRP A 42 12.78 -7.14 -8.64
N GLU A 43 12.85 -8.44 -9.02
CA GLU A 43 13.12 -8.84 -10.40
C GLU A 43 12.00 -8.43 -11.34
N HIS A 44 10.77 -8.52 -10.86
CA HIS A 44 9.58 -8.13 -11.60
C HIS A 44 8.89 -6.99 -10.87
N PHE A 45 8.77 -5.87 -11.53
CA PHE A 45 8.17 -4.69 -10.96
C PHE A 45 7.31 -4.01 -12.01
N GLN A 46 6.08 -3.67 -11.64
CA GLN A 46 5.15 -2.97 -12.50
C GLN A 46 4.41 -1.91 -11.69
N SER A 47 4.30 -0.72 -12.24
CA SER A 47 3.57 0.38 -11.62
C SER A 47 2.39 0.76 -12.51
N ASN A 48 1.22 0.89 -11.89
CA ASN A 48 0.02 1.31 -12.58
C ASN A 48 -0.61 2.48 -11.82
N ARG A 49 -1.29 3.33 -12.54
CA ARG A 49 -2.11 4.38 -11.96
C ARG A 49 -3.58 4.10 -12.26
N SER A 50 -4.43 4.23 -11.27
CA SER A 50 -5.87 4.09 -11.43
C SER A 50 -6.55 5.34 -10.91
N ASP A 51 -7.45 5.88 -11.70
CA ASP A 51 -8.28 7.01 -11.30
C ASP A 51 -9.73 6.55 -11.24
N SER A 52 -10.44 6.96 -10.20
CA SER A 52 -11.83 6.54 -9.99
C SER A 52 -12.70 7.73 -9.65
N ARG A 53 -13.93 7.68 -10.15
CA ARG A 53 -14.96 8.62 -9.74
C ARG A 53 -15.47 8.28 -8.36
N GLY A 54 -16.12 9.22 -7.70
CA GLY A 54 -16.79 8.96 -6.44
C GLY A 54 -17.83 7.85 -6.56
N GLY A 55 -17.97 7.05 -5.52
CA GLY A 55 -18.96 5.98 -5.48
C GLY A 55 -18.55 4.68 -6.19
N VAL A 56 -17.35 4.63 -6.76
CA VAL A 56 -16.88 3.43 -7.45
C VAL A 56 -16.32 2.44 -6.44
N LEU A 57 -16.71 1.19 -6.60
CA LEU A 57 -16.15 0.06 -5.87
C LEU A 57 -15.29 -0.75 -6.84
N ARG A 58 -14.04 -1.02 -6.45
CA ARG A 58 -13.14 -1.92 -7.18
C ARG A 58 -12.79 -3.09 -6.29
N GLY A 59 -12.83 -4.25 -6.84
CA GLY A 59 -12.49 -5.47 -6.12
C GLY A 59 -13.61 -6.51 -6.26
N LEU A 60 -13.52 -7.58 -5.54
CA LEU A 60 -12.40 -7.97 -4.67
C LEU A 60 -11.29 -8.58 -5.51
N HIS A 61 -10.04 -8.30 -5.16
CA HIS A 61 -8.87 -8.84 -5.86
C HIS A 61 -7.99 -9.62 -4.91
N TYR A 62 -7.37 -10.69 -5.40
CA TYR A 62 -6.31 -11.40 -4.68
C TYR A 62 -5.29 -11.95 -5.66
N HIS A 63 -4.09 -12.21 -5.15
CA HIS A 63 -2.99 -12.70 -5.97
C HIS A 63 -2.27 -13.82 -5.25
N PHE A 64 -1.79 -14.80 -6.02
CA PHE A 64 -1.03 -15.92 -5.47
C PHE A 64 0.47 -15.66 -5.42
N ARG A 65 0.99 -14.81 -6.31
CA ARG A 65 2.43 -14.67 -6.51
C ARG A 65 2.95 -13.24 -6.49
N GLN A 66 2.08 -12.27 -6.24
CA GLN A 66 2.50 -10.87 -6.18
C GLN A 66 2.01 -10.21 -4.92
N ILE A 67 2.72 -9.17 -4.53
CA ILE A 67 2.24 -8.24 -3.51
C ILE A 67 1.98 -6.90 -4.16
N ASP A 68 1.11 -6.14 -3.56
CA ASP A 68 0.76 -4.81 -4.02
C ASP A 68 1.21 -3.76 -3.00
N TYR A 69 1.75 -2.68 -3.51
CA TYR A 69 2.01 -1.48 -2.74
C TYR A 69 1.10 -0.38 -3.28
N TRP A 70 0.21 0.11 -2.45
CA TRP A 70 -0.73 1.15 -2.84
C TRP A 70 -0.34 2.48 -2.23
N CYS A 71 -0.33 3.52 -3.06
CA CYS A 71 -0.10 4.88 -2.61
C CYS A 71 -1.21 5.76 -3.17
N LEU A 72 -2.03 6.30 -2.28
CA LEU A 72 -3.09 7.23 -2.68
C LEU A 72 -2.49 8.62 -2.78
N THR A 73 -2.45 9.16 -3.98
CA THR A 73 -1.83 10.47 -4.22
C THR A 73 -2.82 11.62 -4.11
N ARG A 74 -4.11 11.35 -4.26
CA ARG A 74 -5.15 12.37 -4.17
C ARG A 74 -6.47 11.74 -3.77
N GLY A 75 -7.20 12.42 -2.92
CA GLY A 75 -8.54 12.00 -2.54
C GLY A 75 -8.58 11.13 -1.30
N ARG A 76 -9.68 10.43 -1.14
CA ARG A 76 -9.94 9.58 0.02
C ARG A 76 -10.62 8.29 -0.43
N VAL A 77 -10.15 7.17 0.06
CA VAL A 77 -10.74 5.86 -0.24
C VAL A 77 -10.92 5.07 1.05
N ARG A 78 -11.85 4.14 1.03
CA ARG A 78 -11.98 3.13 2.06
C ARG A 78 -11.45 1.82 1.49
N VAL A 79 -10.55 1.18 2.21
CA VAL A 79 -9.96 -0.08 1.80
C VAL A 79 -10.44 -1.17 2.76
N GLY A 80 -11.06 -2.21 2.22
CA GLY A 80 -11.40 -3.41 2.96
C GLY A 80 -10.41 -4.52 2.64
N LEU A 81 -9.90 -5.17 3.67
CA LEU A 81 -8.98 -6.29 3.53
C LEU A 81 -9.58 -7.52 4.20
N ALA A 82 -9.50 -8.65 3.53
CA ALA A 82 -9.92 -9.93 4.08
C ALA A 82 -8.75 -10.91 3.99
N ASP A 83 -8.43 -11.55 5.10
CA ASP A 83 -7.38 -12.55 5.14
C ASP A 83 -7.98 -13.92 4.82
N LEU A 84 -7.64 -14.45 3.65
CA LEU A 84 -8.16 -15.73 3.18
C LEU A 84 -7.27 -16.92 3.55
N ARG A 85 -6.20 -16.68 4.29
CA ARG A 85 -5.30 -17.75 4.71
C ARG A 85 -5.99 -18.63 5.75
N ARG A 86 -5.79 -19.95 5.61
CA ARG A 86 -6.40 -20.92 6.53
C ARG A 86 -5.89 -20.67 7.96
N GLY A 87 -6.81 -20.61 8.90
CA GLY A 87 -6.47 -20.37 10.31
C GLY A 87 -6.19 -18.93 10.68
N ALA A 88 -6.39 -17.97 9.75
CA ALA A 88 -6.20 -16.57 10.05
C ALA A 88 -7.18 -16.10 11.13
N PRO A 89 -6.72 -15.30 12.12
CA PRO A 89 -7.59 -14.83 13.19
C PRO A 89 -8.79 -14.02 12.72
N THR A 90 -8.64 -13.33 11.59
CA THR A 90 -9.69 -12.46 11.04
C THR A 90 -10.43 -13.06 9.85
N PHE A 91 -10.23 -14.34 9.62
CA PHE A 91 -10.89 -15.05 8.51
C PHE A 91 -12.41 -14.94 8.57
#